data_9588086bcab9772b9b8b5efc53be1c8c
#
_entry.id   9588086bcab9772b9b8b5efc53be1c8c
#
_cell.length_a   1.000
_cell.length_b   1.000
_cell.length_c   1.000
_cell.angle_alpha   90.00
_cell.angle_beta   90.00
_cell.angle_gamma   90.00
#
_symmetry.space_group_name_H-M   'P 1'
#
loop_
_entity.id
_entity.type
_entity.pdbx_description
1 polymer ?
#
loop_
_entity_poly.entity_id
_entity_poly.type
_entity_poly.pdbx_seq_one_letter_code
_entity_poly.pdbx_strand_id
1 'polypeptide(L)'
;MLKKKSLSQHERSTSHIGSQIAWKTFGASRIDLALDEQRRLNVSIHNAKVKENRELLKYLICIICFLAKQELTLRGHDANASCGNYVQLVHAFAEKDAKLDRLLKKSAFNGFSDRIEKDLIEAVADVIRSDVKKEMKGVPFVAVQVDETTDVSNRAHVSVILRYVAKSEVKEAFLGFDDVSGDRRVPAVAEYVLGLLDKYECVDKLVAQTYDGAAVRASELNAVQEKIKEKAPEAMLTHCWAHNLNLLLLHSAKWLHACRAFWKTAEGLGTFFSQSTKRGNLLDDVVKRRLPRVAPTRWSSDSRLLQDISAHQADLRAAFRVMSQHPDSWDSETLMAASGYDRWLSKASTCFLMMLYEGIFEETDALFQLLENKAMDIGRCCTQIQDTMEALERMNLEYHTFHKRFEQKCATLGLTDSKSETSTRSVREERKQVYYDVLDNVTFQMRSRFHRFDHLAFFDLVDCSKFEQMSQNFEDAKLQSLFKYARFFDLVRLKADLLGLYGSKTVRNQCKSPGQLLRFLTDKALVQTVPEATKLLHLVLTVPLTATESAERSTSTLNRLQAFFRNRTDQESQSALAIISVEKERLVKLKEQKEDFYKRVTEKFVQMERRPDFVYM
;
A
#
# COMPACT_ATOMS: atom_id res chain seq x y z
N MET A 1 -38.38 8.32 46.70
CA MET A 1 -37.30 8.66 47.67
C MET A 1 -36.94 7.41 48.47
N LEU A 2 -36.23 6.48 47.92
CA LEU A 2 -35.71 5.32 48.65
C LEU A 2 -34.60 5.79 49.56
N LYS A 3 -34.76 5.49 50.81
CA LYS A 3 -34.08 5.99 52.01
C LYS A 3 -32.56 5.98 51.87
N LYS A 4 -31.92 7.13 51.67
CA LYS A 4 -30.46 7.33 51.81
C LYS A 4 -29.90 6.71 53.13
N LYS A 5 -30.70 6.65 54.18
CA LYS A 5 -30.37 6.00 55.45
C LYS A 5 -30.17 4.46 55.34
N SER A 6 -30.95 3.80 54.47
CA SER A 6 -30.85 2.32 54.28
C SER A 6 -29.59 1.89 53.53
N LEU A 7 -29.17 2.66 52.53
CA LEU A 7 -27.94 2.41 51.77
C LEU A 7 -26.71 2.66 52.64
N SER A 8 -26.65 3.75 53.36
CA SER A 8 -25.56 4.08 54.28
C SER A 8 -25.46 3.08 55.46
N GLN A 9 -26.58 2.49 55.89
CA GLN A 9 -26.60 1.45 56.89
C GLN A 9 -26.14 0.09 56.32
N HIS A 10 -26.49 -0.21 55.08
CA HIS A 10 -25.99 -1.37 54.37
C HIS A 10 -24.47 -1.27 54.10
N GLU A 11 -23.96 -0.14 53.62
CA GLU A 11 -22.54 0.11 53.41
C GLU A 11 -21.68 -0.11 54.68
N ARG A 12 -22.25 0.14 55.85
CA ARG A 12 -21.60 -0.02 57.16
C ARG A 12 -21.82 -1.39 57.77
N SER A 13 -22.58 -2.25 57.17
CA SER A 13 -22.81 -3.60 57.68
C SER A 13 -21.56 -4.46 57.58
N THR A 14 -21.33 -5.30 58.58
CA THR A 14 -20.19 -6.22 58.60
C THR A 14 -20.18 -7.18 57.42
N SER A 15 -21.35 -7.58 56.92
CA SER A 15 -21.49 -8.42 55.74
C SER A 15 -21.08 -7.70 54.46
N HIS A 16 -21.48 -6.42 54.28
CA HIS A 16 -21.08 -5.62 53.15
C HIS A 16 -19.57 -5.33 53.13
N ILE A 17 -19.02 -4.93 54.29
CA ILE A 17 -17.60 -4.67 54.45
C ILE A 17 -16.80 -5.96 54.20
N GLY A 18 -17.24 -7.09 54.75
CA GLY A 18 -16.62 -8.37 54.53
C GLY A 18 -16.64 -8.80 53.04
N SER A 19 -17.76 -8.60 52.37
CA SER A 19 -17.86 -8.87 50.91
C SER A 19 -16.99 -7.93 50.06
N GLN A 20 -16.87 -6.67 50.43
CA GLN A 20 -15.98 -5.70 49.76
C GLN A 20 -14.49 -6.06 50.00
N ILE A 21 -14.13 -6.45 51.22
CA ILE A 21 -12.76 -6.92 51.50
C ILE A 21 -12.46 -8.17 50.70
N ALA A 22 -13.34 -9.18 50.72
CA ALA A 22 -13.21 -10.38 49.92
C ALA A 22 -13.08 -10.11 48.42
N TRP A 23 -13.88 -9.17 47.87
CA TRP A 23 -13.80 -8.78 46.48
C TRP A 23 -12.52 -8.03 46.11
N LYS A 24 -12.07 -7.09 46.95
CA LYS A 24 -10.84 -6.32 46.67
C LYS A 24 -9.56 -7.09 46.95
N THR A 25 -9.59 -8.07 47.84
CA THR A 25 -8.47 -8.99 48.12
C THR A 25 -8.51 -10.23 47.22
N PHE A 26 -9.55 -10.38 46.40
CA PHE A 26 -9.69 -11.49 45.47
C PHE A 26 -8.54 -11.48 44.44
N GLY A 27 -7.63 -12.42 44.59
CA GLY A 27 -6.46 -12.58 43.73
C GLY A 27 -5.15 -11.94 44.23
N ALA A 28 -5.19 -11.05 45.24
CA ALA A 28 -3.97 -10.45 45.82
C ALA A 28 -3.48 -11.20 47.07
N SER A 29 -4.38 -11.50 48.00
CA SER A 29 -4.12 -12.42 49.11
C SER A 29 -5.45 -13.01 49.59
N ARG A 30 -5.63 -14.28 49.39
CA ARG A 30 -6.85 -14.98 49.78
C ARG A 30 -6.68 -15.48 51.22
N ILE A 31 -7.11 -14.66 52.17
CA ILE A 31 -7.01 -14.98 53.60
C ILE A 31 -7.78 -16.26 53.95
N ASP A 32 -8.89 -16.53 53.22
CA ASP A 32 -9.66 -17.75 53.33
C ASP A 32 -8.87 -19.03 52.95
N LEU A 33 -7.83 -18.90 52.12
CA LEU A 33 -6.97 -20.01 51.73
C LEU A 33 -5.87 -20.31 52.77
N ALA A 34 -5.63 -19.41 53.70
CA ALA A 34 -4.68 -19.64 54.78
C ALA A 34 -5.18 -20.66 55.80
N LEU A 35 -6.50 -20.87 55.84
CA LEU A 35 -7.17 -21.73 56.84
C LEU A 35 -7.61 -23.09 56.28
N ASP A 36 -7.51 -23.32 54.94
CA ASP A 36 -8.00 -24.54 54.33
C ASP A 36 -6.95 -25.14 53.37
N GLU A 37 -6.28 -26.20 53.79
CA GLU A 37 -5.23 -26.88 53.05
C GLU A 37 -5.73 -27.47 51.71
N GLN A 38 -6.98 -27.97 51.70
CA GLN A 38 -7.62 -28.51 50.49
C GLN A 38 -7.86 -27.42 49.41
N ARG A 39 -8.26 -26.22 49.85
CA ARG A 39 -8.42 -25.08 48.95
C ARG A 39 -7.08 -24.59 48.39
N ARG A 40 -6.03 -24.58 49.23
CA ARG A 40 -4.67 -24.25 48.76
C ARG A 40 -4.19 -25.22 47.70
N LEU A 41 -4.42 -26.51 47.86
CA LEU A 41 -4.06 -27.52 46.88
C LEU A 41 -4.80 -27.32 45.58
N ASN A 42 -6.14 -27.09 45.63
CA ASN A 42 -6.95 -26.86 44.48
C ASN A 42 -6.52 -25.59 43.71
N VAL A 43 -6.19 -24.51 44.41
CA VAL A 43 -5.66 -23.28 43.79
C VAL A 43 -4.29 -23.51 43.18
N SER A 44 -3.42 -24.29 43.83
CA SER A 44 -2.11 -24.62 43.26
C SER A 44 -2.23 -25.44 41.98
N ILE A 45 -3.11 -26.44 41.95
CA ILE A 45 -3.43 -27.26 40.76
C ILE A 45 -4.01 -26.36 39.64
N HIS A 46 -4.97 -25.48 39.99
CA HIS A 46 -5.56 -24.54 39.05
C HIS A 46 -4.50 -23.61 38.43
N ASN A 47 -3.67 -22.98 39.26
CA ASN A 47 -2.61 -22.10 38.81
C ASN A 47 -1.57 -22.81 37.94
N ALA A 48 -1.24 -24.06 38.26
CA ALA A 48 -0.37 -24.89 37.43
C ALA A 48 -0.99 -25.16 36.06
N LYS A 49 -2.28 -25.49 36.00
CA LYS A 49 -3.03 -25.70 34.74
C LYS A 49 -3.13 -24.42 33.93
N VAL A 50 -3.39 -23.27 34.56
CA VAL A 50 -3.36 -21.96 33.92
C VAL A 50 -2.02 -21.69 33.27
N LYS A 51 -0.93 -21.94 33.97
CA LYS A 51 0.44 -21.76 33.47
C LYS A 51 0.73 -22.66 32.27
N GLU A 52 0.35 -23.94 32.35
CA GLU A 52 0.51 -24.90 31.24
C GLU A 52 -0.28 -24.46 29.99
N ASN A 53 -1.54 -24.05 30.15
CA ASN A 53 -2.37 -23.59 29.07
C ASN A 53 -1.84 -22.29 28.41
N ARG A 54 -1.34 -21.34 29.20
CA ARG A 54 -0.69 -20.14 28.68
C ARG A 54 0.58 -20.44 27.88
N GLU A 55 1.36 -21.42 28.34
CA GLU A 55 2.55 -21.87 27.61
C GLU A 55 2.14 -22.52 26.27
N LEU A 56 1.11 -23.38 26.26
CA LEU A 56 0.59 -23.94 25.02
C LEU A 56 0.13 -22.84 24.04
N LEU A 57 -0.65 -21.85 24.50
CA LEU A 57 -1.08 -20.73 23.68
C LEU A 57 0.09 -19.95 23.07
N LYS A 58 1.20 -19.77 23.78
CA LYS A 58 2.39 -19.10 23.23
C LYS A 58 2.93 -19.82 22.00
N TYR A 59 2.99 -21.14 22.00
CA TYR A 59 3.39 -21.93 20.83
C TYR A 59 2.41 -21.75 19.68
N LEU A 60 1.11 -21.88 19.94
CA LEU A 60 0.06 -21.73 18.92
C LEU A 60 0.07 -20.33 18.29
N ILE A 61 0.14 -19.28 19.12
CA ILE A 61 0.27 -17.88 18.67
C ILE A 61 1.53 -17.70 17.81
N CYS A 62 2.66 -18.30 18.23
CA CYS A 62 3.91 -18.19 17.49
C CYS A 62 3.80 -18.78 16.08
N ILE A 63 3.17 -19.95 15.96
CA ILE A 63 2.97 -20.67 14.70
C ILE A 63 1.99 -19.90 13.79
N ILE A 64 0.89 -19.39 14.33
CA ILE A 64 -0.07 -18.54 13.57
C ILE A 64 0.63 -17.28 13.05
N CYS A 65 1.39 -16.57 13.90
CA CYS A 65 2.15 -15.41 13.50
C CYS A 65 3.17 -15.75 12.38
N PHE A 66 3.78 -16.93 12.43
CA PHE A 66 4.70 -17.38 11.40
C PHE A 66 3.97 -17.60 10.06
N LEU A 67 2.90 -18.40 10.06
CA LEU A 67 2.14 -18.72 8.86
C LEU A 67 1.55 -17.45 8.21
N ALA A 68 0.90 -16.60 9.02
CA ALA A 68 0.30 -15.36 8.54
C ALA A 68 1.35 -14.38 7.97
N LYS A 69 2.50 -14.23 8.65
CA LYS A 69 3.60 -13.37 8.16
C LYS A 69 4.19 -13.87 6.84
N GLN A 70 4.23 -15.19 6.63
CA GLN A 70 4.72 -15.81 5.40
C GLN A 70 3.62 -15.98 4.35
N GLU A 71 2.40 -15.51 4.62
CA GLU A 71 1.24 -15.63 3.73
C GLU A 71 0.94 -17.10 3.35
N LEU A 72 1.23 -18.02 4.29
CA LEU A 72 0.94 -19.44 4.13
C LEU A 72 -0.47 -19.76 4.62
N THR A 73 -1.18 -20.62 3.88
CA THR A 73 -2.50 -21.09 4.29
C THR A 73 -2.42 -21.84 5.60
N LEU A 74 -3.36 -21.61 6.52
CA LEU A 74 -3.45 -22.41 7.74
C LEU A 74 -3.96 -23.81 7.46
N ARG A 75 -4.82 -23.95 6.43
CA ARG A 75 -5.39 -25.25 6.01
C ARG A 75 -4.67 -25.76 4.77
N GLY A 76 -4.61 -27.09 4.62
CA GLY A 76 -4.08 -27.75 3.44
C GLY A 76 -5.07 -27.73 2.27
N HIS A 77 -4.67 -28.34 1.17
CA HIS A 77 -5.51 -28.52 -0.03
C HIS A 77 -6.65 -29.53 0.20
N ASP A 78 -6.52 -30.42 1.18
CA ASP A 78 -7.51 -31.43 1.50
C ASP A 78 -8.57 -30.91 2.50
N ALA A 79 -9.80 -31.37 2.34
CA ALA A 79 -10.94 -30.94 3.16
C ALA A 79 -10.87 -31.43 4.63
N ASN A 80 -9.92 -32.30 4.97
CA ASN A 80 -9.74 -32.83 6.31
C ASN A 80 -8.94 -31.87 7.19
N ALA A 81 -9.55 -31.38 8.27
CA ALA A 81 -8.93 -30.46 9.22
C ALA A 81 -7.60 -30.97 9.85
N SER A 82 -7.37 -32.27 9.86
CA SER A 82 -6.15 -32.90 10.40
C SER A 82 -4.91 -32.73 9.50
N CYS A 83 -5.04 -32.25 8.28
CA CYS A 83 -3.94 -32.13 7.30
C CYS A 83 -3.51 -30.68 7.01
N GLY A 84 -4.03 -29.68 7.71
CA GLY A 84 -3.68 -28.27 7.48
C GLY A 84 -2.24 -27.90 7.90
N ASN A 85 -1.65 -26.90 7.23
CA ASN A 85 -0.29 -26.43 7.53
C ASN A 85 -0.12 -26.05 9.00
N TYR A 86 -1.16 -25.45 9.61
CA TYR A 86 -1.13 -25.09 11.02
C TYR A 86 -0.97 -26.33 11.91
N VAL A 87 -1.83 -27.34 11.73
CA VAL A 87 -1.79 -28.57 12.52
C VAL A 87 -0.48 -29.33 12.31
N GLN A 88 -0.07 -29.48 11.04
CA GLN A 88 1.20 -30.15 10.70
C GLN A 88 2.41 -29.44 11.31
N LEU A 89 2.43 -28.11 11.29
CA LEU A 89 3.52 -27.34 11.85
C LEU A 89 3.55 -27.47 13.39
N VAL A 90 2.38 -27.47 14.06
CA VAL A 90 2.31 -27.74 15.51
C VAL A 90 2.88 -29.11 15.86
N HIS A 91 2.52 -30.16 15.09
CA HIS A 91 3.06 -31.52 15.31
C HIS A 91 4.56 -31.60 15.01
N ALA A 92 5.03 -30.97 13.93
CA ALA A 92 6.46 -30.95 13.59
C ALA A 92 7.30 -30.26 14.69
N PHE A 93 6.77 -29.20 15.31
CA PHE A 93 7.41 -28.58 16.46
C PHE A 93 7.37 -29.49 17.70
N ALA A 94 6.24 -30.20 17.93
CA ALA A 94 6.09 -31.10 19.07
C ALA A 94 7.06 -32.30 18.97
N GLU A 95 7.38 -32.79 17.78
CA GLU A 95 8.41 -33.84 17.60
C GLU A 95 9.81 -33.44 18.10
N LYS A 96 10.11 -32.14 18.08
CA LYS A 96 11.43 -31.59 18.47
C LYS A 96 11.43 -30.97 19.88
N ASP A 97 10.26 -30.56 20.36
CA ASP A 97 10.09 -29.93 21.69
C ASP A 97 9.22 -30.79 22.60
N ALA A 98 9.88 -31.57 23.45
CA ALA A 98 9.24 -32.47 24.43
C ALA A 98 8.28 -31.72 25.40
N LYS A 99 8.48 -30.40 25.60
CA LYS A 99 7.56 -29.59 26.41
C LYS A 99 6.24 -29.39 25.67
N LEU A 100 6.29 -29.03 24.39
CA LEU A 100 5.09 -28.85 23.57
C LEU A 100 4.34 -30.18 23.42
N ASP A 101 5.02 -31.28 23.09
CA ASP A 101 4.42 -32.62 23.00
C ASP A 101 3.66 -33.00 24.27
N ARG A 102 4.29 -32.80 25.45
CA ARG A 102 3.65 -33.04 26.73
C ARG A 102 2.43 -32.16 26.97
N LEU A 103 2.50 -30.86 26.61
CA LEU A 103 1.39 -29.93 26.78
C LEU A 103 0.20 -30.32 25.89
N LEU A 104 0.44 -30.71 24.64
CA LEU A 104 -0.61 -31.18 23.71
C LEU A 104 -1.28 -32.47 24.20
N LYS A 105 -0.52 -33.44 24.71
CA LYS A 105 -1.06 -34.70 25.21
C LYS A 105 -1.84 -34.53 26.52
N LYS A 106 -1.47 -33.58 27.36
CA LYS A 106 -2.06 -33.35 28.68
C LYS A 106 -3.27 -32.43 28.65
N SER A 107 -3.34 -31.53 27.67
CA SER A 107 -4.40 -30.52 27.56
C SER A 107 -5.65 -31.11 26.92
N ALA A 108 -6.82 -30.86 27.52
CA ALA A 108 -8.11 -31.10 26.87
C ALA A 108 -8.33 -30.15 25.68
N PHE A 109 -7.61 -29.05 25.66
CA PHE A 109 -7.62 -28.05 24.57
C PHE A 109 -6.46 -28.34 23.59
N ASN A 110 -6.79 -28.76 22.39
CA ASN A 110 -5.80 -29.06 21.36
C ASN A 110 -5.51 -27.88 20.41
N GLY A 111 -6.36 -26.85 20.38
CA GLY A 111 -6.15 -25.65 19.56
C GLY A 111 -6.40 -25.82 18.07
N PHE A 112 -6.93 -26.96 17.61
CA PHE A 112 -7.00 -27.31 16.18
C PHE A 112 -8.36 -27.08 15.54
N SER A 113 -9.34 -26.52 16.26
CA SER A 113 -10.64 -26.21 15.66
C SER A 113 -10.57 -24.91 14.84
N ASP A 114 -11.33 -24.87 13.74
CA ASP A 114 -11.48 -23.71 12.88
C ASP A 114 -11.76 -22.41 13.64
N ARG A 115 -12.57 -22.50 14.67
CA ARG A 115 -12.96 -21.38 15.51
C ARG A 115 -11.78 -20.86 16.34
N ILE A 116 -11.01 -21.77 16.93
CA ILE A 116 -9.83 -21.39 17.73
C ILE A 116 -8.77 -20.74 16.85
N GLU A 117 -8.54 -21.27 15.65
CA GLU A 117 -7.62 -20.67 14.67
C GLU A 117 -8.04 -19.23 14.35
N LYS A 118 -9.33 -19.02 14.02
CA LYS A 118 -9.89 -17.69 13.74
C LYS A 118 -9.74 -16.74 14.92
N ASP A 119 -10.11 -17.18 16.10
CA ASP A 119 -10.03 -16.37 17.33
C ASP A 119 -8.58 -15.99 17.66
N LEU A 120 -7.63 -16.89 17.45
CA LEU A 120 -6.21 -16.57 17.64
C LEU A 120 -5.68 -15.56 16.61
N ILE A 121 -6.08 -15.70 15.34
CA ILE A 121 -5.73 -14.74 14.29
C ILE A 121 -6.28 -13.36 14.64
N GLU A 122 -7.57 -13.30 15.02
CA GLU A 122 -8.23 -12.04 15.37
C GLU A 122 -7.61 -11.42 16.64
N ALA A 123 -7.26 -12.24 17.64
CA ALA A 123 -6.58 -11.77 18.86
C ALA A 123 -5.21 -11.14 18.55
N VAL A 124 -4.43 -11.73 17.64
CA VAL A 124 -3.15 -11.16 17.19
C VAL A 124 -3.38 -9.85 16.43
N ALA A 125 -4.33 -9.83 15.48
CA ALA A 125 -4.69 -8.61 14.73
C ALA A 125 -5.17 -7.50 15.66
N ASP A 126 -5.95 -7.83 16.70
CA ASP A 126 -6.43 -6.87 17.70
C ASP A 126 -5.32 -6.26 18.54
N VAL A 127 -4.27 -7.02 18.83
CA VAL A 127 -3.07 -6.46 19.49
C VAL A 127 -2.37 -5.47 18.58
N ILE A 128 -2.24 -5.78 17.28
CA ILE A 128 -1.68 -4.86 16.28
C ILE A 128 -2.56 -3.60 16.16
N ARG A 129 -3.89 -3.75 16.01
CA ARG A 129 -4.85 -2.63 15.96
C ARG A 129 -4.76 -1.74 17.20
N SER A 130 -4.64 -2.36 18.39
CA SER A 130 -4.52 -1.64 19.66
C SER A 130 -3.22 -0.85 19.75
N ASP A 131 -2.12 -1.37 19.19
CA ASP A 131 -0.85 -0.67 19.09
C ASP A 131 -0.91 0.53 18.14
N VAL A 132 -1.52 0.36 16.96
CA VAL A 132 -1.78 1.46 16.02
C VAL A 132 -2.64 2.54 16.70
N LYS A 133 -3.74 2.15 17.37
CA LYS A 133 -4.61 3.11 18.09
C LYS A 133 -3.86 3.88 19.17
N LYS A 134 -2.97 3.21 19.91
CA LYS A 134 -2.12 3.87 20.92
C LYS A 134 -1.16 4.88 20.27
N GLU A 135 -0.59 4.54 19.12
CA GLU A 135 0.31 5.43 18.37
C GLU A 135 -0.46 6.67 17.83
N MET A 136 -1.71 6.46 17.36
CA MET A 136 -2.57 7.56 16.87
C MET A 136 -2.86 8.63 17.94
N LYS A 137 -2.89 8.28 19.23
CA LYS A 137 -3.09 9.29 20.30
C LYS A 137 -1.96 10.30 20.38
N GLY A 138 -0.75 9.92 20.01
CA GLY A 138 0.45 10.77 20.10
C GLY A 138 0.78 11.57 18.86
N VAL A 139 0.06 11.40 17.74
CA VAL A 139 0.36 12.12 16.48
C VAL A 139 -0.55 13.32 16.29
N PRO A 140 -0.04 14.46 15.76
CA PRO A 140 -0.83 15.66 15.53
C PRO A 140 -1.72 15.56 14.29
N PHE A 141 -1.29 14.86 13.25
CA PHE A 141 -1.94 14.76 11.94
C PHE A 141 -1.97 13.35 11.41
N VAL A 142 -3.02 13.06 10.65
CA VAL A 142 -3.25 11.79 9.97
C VAL A 142 -3.76 12.06 8.57
N ALA A 143 -3.36 11.26 7.61
CA ALA A 143 -3.97 11.19 6.28
C ALA A 143 -4.53 9.79 6.06
N VAL A 144 -5.67 9.70 5.36
CA VAL A 144 -6.28 8.44 4.96
C VAL A 144 -6.02 8.17 3.49
N GLN A 145 -5.67 6.93 3.18
CA GLN A 145 -5.51 6.44 1.82
C GLN A 145 -6.45 5.26 1.65
N VAL A 146 -7.23 5.32 0.60
CA VAL A 146 -8.25 4.32 0.26
C VAL A 146 -7.93 3.78 -1.12
N ASP A 147 -7.76 2.46 -1.21
CA ASP A 147 -7.48 1.75 -2.45
C ASP A 147 -8.58 0.72 -2.70
N GLU A 148 -9.13 0.71 -3.92
CA GLU A 148 -10.08 -0.31 -4.35
C GLU A 148 -9.39 -1.29 -5.29
N THR A 149 -9.45 -2.56 -4.95
CA THR A 149 -8.89 -3.63 -5.78
C THR A 149 -9.96 -4.69 -6.06
N THR A 150 -9.82 -5.36 -7.20
CA THR A 150 -10.68 -6.49 -7.56
C THR A 150 -9.88 -7.77 -7.41
N ASP A 151 -10.43 -8.73 -6.70
CA ASP A 151 -9.80 -10.02 -6.50
C ASP A 151 -9.93 -10.97 -7.70
N VAL A 152 -9.27 -12.12 -7.60
CA VAL A 152 -9.35 -13.19 -8.63
C VAL A 152 -10.75 -13.79 -8.80
N SER A 153 -11.65 -13.56 -7.84
CA SER A 153 -13.06 -13.96 -7.88
C SER A 153 -13.98 -12.83 -8.37
N ASN A 154 -13.40 -11.75 -8.87
CA ASN A 154 -14.10 -10.56 -9.37
C ASN A 154 -14.89 -9.79 -8.28
N ARG A 155 -14.50 -9.92 -7.00
CA ARG A 155 -15.05 -9.15 -5.89
C ARG A 155 -14.25 -7.88 -5.69
N ALA A 156 -14.94 -6.79 -5.39
CA ALA A 156 -14.33 -5.52 -5.09
C ALA A 156 -14.07 -5.38 -3.60
N HIS A 157 -12.83 -5.06 -3.26
CA HIS A 157 -12.40 -4.84 -1.88
C HIS A 157 -11.86 -3.42 -1.74
N VAL A 158 -12.23 -2.76 -0.65
CA VAL A 158 -11.70 -1.45 -0.26
C VAL A 158 -10.74 -1.62 0.89
N SER A 159 -9.49 -1.23 0.70
CA SER A 159 -8.46 -1.20 1.72
C SER A 159 -8.27 0.21 2.27
N VAL A 160 -7.98 0.33 3.57
CA VAL A 160 -7.79 1.61 4.25
C VAL A 160 -6.44 1.62 4.95
N ILE A 161 -5.66 2.66 4.68
CA ILE A 161 -4.34 2.88 5.25
C ILE A 161 -4.31 4.27 5.89
N LEU A 162 -3.74 4.38 7.08
CA LEU A 162 -3.42 5.67 7.71
C LEU A 162 -1.95 5.98 7.50
N ARG A 163 -1.68 7.22 7.05
CA ARG A 163 -0.33 7.79 6.98
C ARG A 163 -0.20 8.88 8.04
N TYR A 164 0.92 8.87 8.75
CA TYR A 164 1.21 9.79 9.85
C TYR A 164 2.71 9.85 10.13
N VAL A 165 3.12 10.81 10.96
CA VAL A 165 4.51 10.96 11.39
C VAL A 165 4.62 10.63 12.88
N ALA A 166 5.42 9.63 13.21
CA ALA A 166 5.73 9.27 14.60
C ALA A 166 7.23 9.04 14.77
N LYS A 167 7.79 9.55 15.86
CA LYS A 167 9.25 9.47 16.14
C LYS A 167 10.12 9.96 14.97
N SER A 168 9.73 11.09 14.36
CA SER A 168 10.39 11.73 13.22
C SER A 168 10.47 10.86 11.95
N GLU A 169 9.62 9.84 11.84
CA GLU A 169 9.53 8.97 10.68
C GLU A 169 8.10 8.95 10.14
N VAL A 170 7.99 8.95 8.81
CA VAL A 170 6.72 8.73 8.13
C VAL A 170 6.38 7.25 8.29
N LYS A 171 5.18 7.00 8.79
CA LYS A 171 4.64 5.67 8.96
C LYS A 171 3.30 5.52 8.25
N GLU A 172 3.04 4.30 7.87
CA GLU A 172 1.77 3.86 7.30
C GLU A 172 1.27 2.67 8.11
N ALA A 173 -0.01 2.67 8.42
CA ALA A 173 -0.66 1.58 9.13
C ALA A 173 -1.85 1.08 8.32
N PHE A 174 -1.83 -0.19 7.97
CA PHE A 174 -2.94 -0.86 7.31
C PHE A 174 -4.03 -1.21 8.33
N LEU A 175 -5.24 -0.69 8.12
CA LEU A 175 -6.35 -0.88 9.07
C LEU A 175 -7.21 -2.11 8.76
N GLY A 176 -7.18 -2.57 7.52
CA GLY A 176 -7.97 -3.69 7.03
C GLY A 176 -8.53 -3.43 5.64
N PHE A 177 -9.31 -4.37 5.16
CA PHE A 177 -10.10 -4.24 3.95
C PHE A 177 -11.52 -4.79 4.17
N ASP A 178 -12.46 -4.36 3.32
CA ASP A 178 -13.83 -4.84 3.32
C ASP A 178 -14.30 -5.17 1.91
N ASP A 179 -15.18 -6.18 1.79
CA ASP A 179 -15.82 -6.58 0.53
C ASP A 179 -17.00 -5.66 0.25
N VAL A 180 -16.85 -4.81 -0.74
CA VAL A 180 -17.89 -3.86 -1.17
C VAL A 180 -18.67 -4.34 -2.40
N SER A 181 -18.50 -5.61 -2.81
CA SER A 181 -19.16 -6.17 -4.00
C SER A 181 -20.69 -6.15 -3.90
N GLY A 182 -21.23 -6.28 -2.69
CA GLY A 182 -22.67 -6.28 -2.43
C GLY A 182 -23.28 -4.88 -2.46
N ASP A 183 -22.53 -3.87 -2.06
CA ASP A 183 -22.95 -2.48 -2.07
C ASP A 183 -21.77 -1.54 -2.34
N ARG A 184 -21.55 -1.23 -3.62
CA ARG A 184 -20.53 -0.28 -4.09
C ARG A 184 -20.99 1.18 -4.01
N ARG A 185 -22.18 1.44 -3.46
CA ARG A 185 -22.66 2.81 -3.37
C ARG A 185 -21.76 3.64 -2.45
N VAL A 186 -21.59 4.87 -2.84
CA VAL A 186 -20.82 5.90 -2.11
C VAL A 186 -21.07 5.91 -0.59
N PRO A 187 -22.33 5.80 -0.09
CA PRO A 187 -22.58 5.79 1.34
C PRO A 187 -21.86 4.67 2.08
N ALA A 188 -21.89 3.45 1.56
CA ALA A 188 -21.31 2.28 2.22
C ALA A 188 -19.78 2.40 2.36
N VAL A 189 -19.09 2.81 1.29
CA VAL A 189 -17.63 3.03 1.31
C VAL A 189 -17.26 4.16 2.28
N ALA A 190 -17.99 5.28 2.24
CA ALA A 190 -17.73 6.40 3.14
C ALA A 190 -17.98 6.03 4.61
N GLU A 191 -19.06 5.29 4.90
CA GLU A 191 -19.38 4.82 6.26
C GLU A 191 -18.30 3.86 6.78
N TYR A 192 -17.81 2.94 5.94
CA TYR A 192 -16.72 2.06 6.32
C TYR A 192 -15.45 2.85 6.68
N VAL A 193 -15.02 3.78 5.81
CA VAL A 193 -13.83 4.61 6.06
C VAL A 193 -14.01 5.47 7.31
N LEU A 194 -15.14 6.17 7.45
CA LEU A 194 -15.44 7.00 8.62
C LEU A 194 -15.52 6.16 9.90
N GLY A 195 -16.14 4.98 9.84
CA GLY A 195 -16.20 4.06 10.99
C GLY A 195 -14.81 3.62 11.47
N LEU A 196 -13.88 3.39 10.55
CA LEU A 196 -12.48 3.12 10.90
C LEU A 196 -11.81 4.36 11.52
N LEU A 197 -11.96 5.55 10.93
CA LEU A 197 -11.39 6.79 11.46
C LEU A 197 -11.89 7.09 12.88
N ASP A 198 -13.18 6.88 13.15
CA ASP A 198 -13.78 7.00 14.49
C ASP A 198 -13.21 5.96 15.46
N LYS A 199 -13.12 4.69 15.04
CA LYS A 199 -12.53 3.61 15.86
C LYS A 199 -11.11 3.92 16.31
N TYR A 200 -10.33 4.60 15.46
CA TYR A 200 -8.96 5.00 15.76
C TYR A 200 -8.83 6.41 16.35
N GLU A 201 -9.94 7.11 16.61
CA GLU A 201 -9.98 8.43 17.23
C GLU A 201 -9.13 9.47 16.46
N CYS A 202 -9.26 9.51 15.13
CA CYS A 202 -8.39 10.33 14.28
C CYS A 202 -9.12 11.25 13.29
N VAL A 203 -10.45 11.39 13.36
CA VAL A 203 -11.23 12.26 12.46
C VAL A 203 -10.79 13.72 12.56
N ASP A 204 -10.62 14.24 13.77
CA ASP A 204 -10.21 15.63 14.05
C ASP A 204 -8.76 15.95 13.72
N LYS A 205 -7.97 14.92 13.43
CA LYS A 205 -6.55 15.01 13.01
C LYS A 205 -6.37 14.77 11.52
N LEU A 206 -7.49 14.52 10.81
CA LEU A 206 -7.43 14.17 9.39
C LEU A 206 -7.16 15.44 8.56
N VAL A 207 -5.99 15.46 7.91
CA VAL A 207 -5.52 16.61 7.10
C VAL A 207 -5.50 16.32 5.60
N ALA A 208 -5.49 15.05 5.20
CA ALA A 208 -5.53 14.69 3.80
C ALA A 208 -6.26 13.35 3.58
N GLN A 209 -6.80 13.21 2.39
CA GLN A 209 -7.43 11.99 1.90
C GLN A 209 -6.99 11.71 0.47
N THR A 210 -6.65 10.46 0.19
CA THR A 210 -6.19 10.01 -1.13
C THR A 210 -6.95 8.76 -1.54
N TYR A 211 -7.36 8.73 -2.78
CA TYR A 211 -8.06 7.60 -3.37
C TYR A 211 -7.28 7.09 -4.57
N ASP A 212 -7.02 5.78 -4.60
CA ASP A 212 -6.51 5.10 -5.78
C ASP A 212 -7.69 4.40 -6.47
N GLY A 213 -8.16 5.00 -7.55
CA GLY A 213 -9.42 4.59 -8.14
C GLY A 213 -9.30 4.37 -9.65
N ALA A 214 -8.67 3.25 -10.06
CA ALA A 214 -8.88 2.73 -11.41
C ALA A 214 -10.27 2.07 -11.57
N ALA A 215 -10.90 1.67 -10.48
CA ALA A 215 -12.12 0.86 -10.46
C ALA A 215 -13.40 1.63 -10.08
N VAL A 216 -13.30 2.68 -9.25
CA VAL A 216 -14.48 3.51 -8.91
C VAL A 216 -14.61 4.65 -9.92
N ARG A 217 -15.81 4.85 -10.45
CA ARG A 217 -16.08 5.99 -11.36
C ARG A 217 -15.76 7.30 -10.65
N ALA A 218 -15.13 8.24 -11.35
CA ALA A 218 -14.74 9.53 -10.79
C ALA A 218 -15.86 10.27 -10.05
N SER A 219 -17.12 10.09 -10.46
CA SER A 219 -18.32 10.63 -9.80
C SER A 219 -18.59 10.02 -8.42
N GLU A 220 -18.26 8.73 -8.22
CA GLU A 220 -18.49 8.02 -6.97
C GLU A 220 -17.40 8.36 -5.94
N LEU A 221 -16.15 8.49 -6.37
CA LEU A 221 -15.04 8.96 -5.53
C LEU A 221 -15.27 10.38 -5.02
N ASN A 222 -15.75 11.28 -5.88
CA ASN A 222 -16.07 12.66 -5.49
C ASN A 222 -17.11 12.69 -4.35
N ALA A 223 -18.07 11.79 -4.38
CA ALA A 223 -19.11 11.77 -3.35
C ALA A 223 -18.63 11.10 -2.04
N VAL A 224 -17.70 10.12 -2.05
CA VAL A 224 -17.00 9.63 -0.85
C VAL A 224 -16.18 10.78 -0.23
N GLN A 225 -15.43 11.48 -1.07
CA GLN A 225 -14.63 12.63 -0.68
C GLN A 225 -15.46 13.72 0.03
N GLU A 226 -16.62 14.10 -0.53
CA GLU A 226 -17.48 15.11 0.07
C GLU A 226 -18.03 14.67 1.44
N LYS A 227 -18.43 13.41 1.58
CA LYS A 227 -18.87 12.87 2.89
C LYS A 227 -17.78 12.89 3.94
N ILE A 228 -16.53 12.62 3.58
CA ILE A 228 -15.40 12.72 4.50
C ILE A 228 -15.13 14.18 4.86
N LYS A 229 -15.23 15.12 3.90
CA LYS A 229 -15.09 16.55 4.13
C LYS A 229 -16.16 17.12 5.07
N GLU A 230 -17.37 16.57 5.06
CA GLU A 230 -18.43 16.99 6.03
C GLU A 230 -18.01 16.76 7.48
N LYS A 231 -17.22 15.72 7.74
CA LYS A 231 -16.71 15.37 9.07
C LYS A 231 -15.32 15.96 9.37
N ALA A 232 -14.50 16.09 8.35
CA ALA A 232 -13.13 16.59 8.41
C ALA A 232 -12.89 17.63 7.30
N PRO A 233 -13.31 18.89 7.47
CA PRO A 233 -13.24 19.93 6.43
C PRO A 233 -11.83 20.24 5.96
N GLU A 234 -10.84 20.03 6.82
CA GLU A 234 -9.42 20.20 6.51
C GLU A 234 -8.82 19.05 5.69
N ALA A 235 -9.49 17.91 5.59
CA ALA A 235 -9.01 16.78 4.83
C ALA A 235 -8.90 17.15 3.34
N MET A 236 -7.69 17.54 2.94
CA MET A 236 -7.39 17.91 1.56
C MET A 236 -7.42 16.66 0.68
N LEU A 237 -8.12 16.74 -0.45
CA LEU A 237 -8.00 15.71 -1.46
C LEU A 237 -6.62 15.81 -2.11
N THR A 238 -5.90 14.73 -2.07
CA THR A 238 -4.67 14.55 -2.84
C THR A 238 -4.84 13.34 -3.76
N HIS A 239 -4.21 13.40 -4.91
CA HIS A 239 -4.12 12.25 -5.79
C HIS A 239 -2.69 11.71 -5.72
N CYS A 240 -2.53 10.40 -5.75
CA CYS A 240 -1.21 9.83 -5.94
C CYS A 240 -0.64 10.30 -7.29
N TRP A 241 0.45 11.05 -7.25
CA TRP A 241 1.05 11.62 -8.47
C TRP A 241 1.60 10.54 -9.39
N ALA A 242 2.17 9.47 -8.86
CA ALA A 242 2.61 8.34 -9.66
C ALA A 242 1.41 7.66 -10.37
N HIS A 243 0.28 7.49 -9.66
CA HIS A 243 -0.93 6.95 -10.24
C HIS A 243 -1.52 7.90 -11.31
N ASN A 244 -1.53 9.20 -11.04
CA ASN A 244 -1.98 10.20 -12.02
C ASN A 244 -1.14 10.17 -13.30
N LEU A 245 0.19 10.05 -13.18
CA LEU A 245 1.08 9.89 -14.32
C LEU A 245 0.79 8.59 -15.08
N ASN A 246 0.58 7.51 -14.36
CA ASN A 246 0.23 6.21 -14.92
C ASN A 246 -1.08 6.26 -15.73
N LEU A 247 -2.14 6.81 -15.14
CA LEU A 247 -3.44 6.98 -15.82
C LEU A 247 -3.35 7.89 -17.03
N LEU A 248 -2.58 8.98 -16.94
CA LEU A 248 -2.36 9.92 -18.04
C LEU A 248 -1.79 9.20 -19.26
N LEU A 249 -0.72 8.44 -19.04
CA LEU A 249 -0.03 7.73 -20.10
C LEU A 249 -0.90 6.61 -20.69
N LEU A 250 -1.62 5.86 -19.85
CA LEU A 250 -2.60 4.86 -20.29
C LEU A 250 -3.74 5.46 -21.11
N HIS A 251 -4.26 6.63 -20.72
CA HIS A 251 -5.30 7.33 -21.49
C HIS A 251 -4.78 7.84 -22.82
N SER A 252 -3.57 8.41 -22.83
CA SER A 252 -2.93 8.90 -24.05
C SER A 252 -2.63 7.76 -25.03
N ALA A 253 -2.19 6.62 -24.55
CA ALA A 253 -1.97 5.41 -25.36
C ALA A 253 -3.26 4.87 -25.99
N LYS A 254 -4.42 5.10 -25.38
CA LYS A 254 -5.74 4.66 -25.87
C LYS A 254 -6.50 5.71 -26.67
N TRP A 255 -5.98 6.92 -26.79
CA TRP A 255 -6.65 8.04 -27.47
C TRP A 255 -6.89 7.76 -28.97
N LEU A 256 -5.84 7.47 -29.71
CA LEU A 256 -5.92 7.20 -31.15
C LEU A 256 -6.13 5.70 -31.41
N HIS A 257 -6.89 5.40 -32.48
CA HIS A 257 -7.12 4.01 -32.88
C HIS A 257 -5.79 3.26 -33.19
N ALA A 258 -4.86 3.92 -33.89
CA ALA A 258 -3.55 3.37 -34.22
C ALA A 258 -2.75 3.02 -32.95
N CYS A 259 -2.77 3.89 -31.95
CA CYS A 259 -2.08 3.67 -30.67
C CYS A 259 -2.73 2.53 -29.86
N ARG A 260 -4.07 2.47 -29.82
CA ARG A 260 -4.78 1.34 -29.18
C ARG A 260 -4.43 -0.01 -29.80
N ALA A 261 -4.43 -0.07 -31.14
CA ALA A 261 -4.08 -1.29 -31.86
C ALA A 261 -2.62 -1.68 -31.62
N PHE A 262 -1.72 -0.70 -31.60
CA PHE A 262 -0.29 -0.90 -31.30
C PHE A 262 -0.10 -1.51 -29.90
N TRP A 263 -0.63 -0.89 -28.87
CA TRP A 263 -0.47 -1.33 -27.49
C TRP A 263 -1.12 -2.70 -27.24
N LYS A 264 -2.32 -2.93 -27.75
CA LYS A 264 -2.98 -4.25 -27.66
C LYS A 264 -2.11 -5.35 -28.28
N THR A 265 -1.42 -5.06 -29.38
CA THR A 265 -0.55 -6.03 -30.05
C THR A 265 0.75 -6.24 -29.27
N ALA A 266 1.36 -5.18 -28.72
CA ALA A 266 2.56 -5.25 -27.90
C ALA A 266 2.31 -6.06 -26.62
N GLU A 267 1.22 -5.79 -25.89
CA GLU A 267 0.78 -6.54 -24.70
C GLU A 267 0.51 -8.01 -25.05
N GLY A 268 -0.15 -8.24 -26.20
CA GLY A 268 -0.42 -9.58 -26.73
C GLY A 268 0.85 -10.36 -27.02
N LEU A 269 1.91 -9.70 -27.53
CA LEU A 269 3.21 -10.30 -27.78
C LEU A 269 3.87 -10.79 -26.47
N GLY A 270 3.89 -9.98 -25.43
CA GLY A 270 4.38 -10.39 -24.11
C GLY A 270 3.60 -11.58 -23.55
N THR A 271 2.28 -11.55 -23.68
CA THR A 271 1.38 -12.63 -23.26
C THR A 271 1.62 -13.91 -24.06
N PHE A 272 1.79 -13.81 -25.38
CA PHE A 272 2.05 -14.94 -26.28
C PHE A 272 3.24 -15.79 -25.84
N PHE A 273 4.34 -15.17 -25.48
CA PHE A 273 5.53 -15.92 -25.01
C PHE A 273 5.37 -16.42 -23.57
N SER A 274 4.70 -15.66 -22.71
CA SER A 274 4.56 -16.02 -21.29
C SER A 274 3.55 -17.14 -21.01
N GLN A 275 2.60 -17.39 -21.91
CA GLN A 275 1.57 -18.42 -21.74
C GLN A 275 2.02 -19.84 -22.12
N SER A 276 3.15 -20.02 -22.77
CA SER A 276 3.63 -21.32 -23.20
C SER A 276 5.11 -21.51 -22.90
N THR A 277 5.44 -22.55 -22.13
CA THR A 277 6.83 -22.92 -21.82
C THR A 277 7.65 -23.16 -23.09
N LYS A 278 7.04 -23.81 -24.09
CA LYS A 278 7.70 -24.09 -25.37
C LYS A 278 8.05 -22.81 -26.14
N ARG A 279 7.12 -21.84 -26.19
CA ARG A 279 7.36 -20.53 -26.80
C ARG A 279 8.38 -19.72 -26.00
N GLY A 280 8.30 -19.78 -24.66
CA GLY A 280 9.29 -19.15 -23.78
C GLY A 280 10.71 -19.71 -23.96
N ASN A 281 10.87 -21.02 -24.11
CA ASN A 281 12.17 -21.65 -24.36
C ASN A 281 12.76 -21.21 -25.70
N LEU A 282 11.96 -21.14 -26.77
CA LEU A 282 12.43 -20.60 -28.06
C LEU A 282 12.90 -19.14 -27.92
N LEU A 283 12.20 -18.34 -27.13
CA LEU A 283 12.62 -16.96 -26.85
C LEU A 283 13.96 -16.92 -26.09
N ASP A 284 14.13 -17.79 -25.09
CA ASP A 284 15.39 -17.93 -24.34
C ASP A 284 16.55 -18.35 -25.27
N ASP A 285 16.30 -19.22 -26.24
CA ASP A 285 17.31 -19.72 -27.17
C ASP A 285 17.74 -18.66 -28.20
N VAL A 286 16.79 -17.91 -28.77
CA VAL A 286 17.02 -16.96 -29.87
C VAL A 286 17.34 -15.55 -29.35
N VAL A 287 16.56 -15.05 -28.41
CA VAL A 287 16.64 -13.66 -27.89
C VAL A 287 17.50 -13.59 -26.63
N LYS A 288 17.67 -14.71 -25.92
CA LYS A 288 18.36 -14.82 -24.62
C LYS A 288 17.79 -13.91 -23.53
N ARG A 289 16.55 -13.53 -23.68
CA ARG A 289 15.81 -12.66 -22.74
C ARG A 289 14.31 -12.95 -22.81
N ARG A 290 13.65 -12.97 -21.67
CA ARG A 290 12.19 -13.08 -21.58
C ARG A 290 11.53 -11.71 -21.59
N LEU A 291 10.45 -11.58 -22.34
CA LEU A 291 9.64 -10.38 -22.31
C LEU A 291 8.88 -10.30 -20.97
N PRO A 292 8.81 -9.11 -20.34
CA PRO A 292 8.07 -8.91 -19.10
C PRO A 292 6.57 -9.16 -19.32
N ARG A 293 5.90 -9.70 -18.29
CA ARG A 293 4.44 -9.69 -18.25
C ARG A 293 3.96 -8.29 -17.99
N VAL A 294 3.04 -7.84 -18.79
CA VAL A 294 2.39 -6.55 -18.57
C VAL A 294 1.44 -6.66 -17.39
N ALA A 295 1.59 -5.77 -16.42
CA ALA A 295 0.60 -5.54 -15.38
C ALA A 295 -0.34 -4.45 -15.87
N PRO A 296 -1.65 -4.69 -16.03
CA PRO A 296 -2.58 -3.75 -16.70
C PRO A 296 -2.65 -2.36 -16.09
N THR A 297 -2.11 -2.19 -14.89
CA THR A 297 -2.18 -0.96 -14.10
C THR A 297 -0.83 -0.26 -13.91
N ARG A 298 0.27 -0.77 -14.51
CA ARG A 298 1.62 -0.23 -14.29
C ARG A 298 2.33 0.13 -15.58
N TRP A 299 2.42 1.43 -15.84
CA TRP A 299 3.14 2.00 -16.98
C TRP A 299 4.62 1.62 -17.04
N SER A 300 5.29 1.46 -15.91
CA SER A 300 6.67 0.98 -15.86
C SER A 300 6.86 -0.42 -16.44
N SER A 301 5.81 -1.25 -16.48
CA SER A 301 5.84 -2.54 -17.17
C SER A 301 5.74 -2.39 -18.67
N ASP A 302 4.98 -1.39 -19.15
CA ASP A 302 4.80 -1.09 -20.56
C ASP A 302 6.08 -0.47 -21.15
N SER A 303 6.73 0.44 -20.41
CA SER A 303 8.03 1.01 -20.77
C SER A 303 9.07 -0.11 -20.97
N ARG A 304 9.22 -1.02 -19.99
CA ARG A 304 10.15 -2.15 -20.09
C ARG A 304 9.81 -3.09 -21.23
N LEU A 305 8.53 -3.43 -21.42
CA LEU A 305 8.11 -4.28 -22.54
C LEU A 305 8.49 -3.64 -23.86
N LEU A 306 8.22 -2.35 -24.03
CA LEU A 306 8.52 -1.65 -25.25
C LEU A 306 10.02 -1.56 -25.53
N GLN A 307 10.82 -1.24 -24.52
CA GLN A 307 12.28 -1.24 -24.61
C GLN A 307 12.84 -2.62 -25.01
N ASP A 308 12.33 -3.71 -24.40
CA ASP A 308 12.75 -5.08 -24.74
C ASP A 308 12.33 -5.47 -26.17
N ILE A 309 11.11 -5.12 -26.61
CA ILE A 309 10.65 -5.36 -28.00
C ILE A 309 11.52 -4.57 -28.99
N SER A 310 11.79 -3.31 -28.71
CA SER A 310 12.55 -2.43 -29.62
C SER A 310 14.02 -2.84 -29.71
N ALA A 311 14.64 -3.19 -28.58
CA ALA A 311 16.04 -3.64 -28.53
C ALA A 311 16.25 -4.97 -29.27
N HIS A 312 15.25 -5.86 -29.22
CA HIS A 312 15.32 -7.21 -29.79
C HIS A 312 14.42 -7.43 -30.99
N GLN A 313 14.00 -6.36 -31.70
CA GLN A 313 13.05 -6.45 -32.81
C GLN A 313 13.50 -7.45 -33.91
N ALA A 314 14.78 -7.45 -34.26
CA ALA A 314 15.34 -8.36 -35.26
C ALA A 314 15.33 -9.82 -34.78
N ASP A 315 15.70 -10.04 -33.51
CA ASP A 315 15.78 -11.37 -32.91
C ASP A 315 14.38 -11.97 -32.71
N LEU A 316 13.41 -11.15 -32.30
CA LEU A 316 12.00 -11.56 -32.21
C LEU A 316 11.45 -11.99 -33.56
N ARG A 317 11.76 -11.25 -34.63
CA ARG A 317 11.40 -11.66 -35.99
C ARG A 317 12.10 -12.97 -36.42
N ALA A 318 13.35 -13.16 -36.03
CA ALA A 318 14.04 -14.41 -36.26
C ALA A 318 13.38 -15.59 -35.55
N ALA A 319 12.95 -15.41 -34.29
CA ALA A 319 12.21 -16.43 -33.55
C ALA A 319 10.89 -16.82 -34.23
N PHE A 320 10.13 -15.87 -34.77
CA PHE A 320 8.90 -16.16 -35.51
C PHE A 320 9.16 -16.87 -36.83
N ARG A 321 10.26 -16.55 -37.50
CA ARG A 321 10.68 -17.29 -38.72
C ARG A 321 11.06 -18.73 -38.41
N VAL A 322 11.76 -19.00 -37.30
CA VAL A 322 12.04 -20.37 -36.83
C VAL A 322 10.74 -21.15 -36.62
N MET A 323 9.71 -20.54 -36.01
CA MET A 323 8.38 -21.18 -35.88
C MET A 323 7.78 -21.54 -37.23
N SER A 324 7.86 -20.63 -38.20
CA SER A 324 7.31 -20.84 -39.55
C SER A 324 8.09 -21.88 -40.38
N GLN A 325 9.39 -22.08 -40.11
CA GLN A 325 10.22 -23.08 -40.74
C GLN A 325 9.99 -24.51 -40.21
N HIS A 326 9.44 -24.64 -39.00
CA HIS A 326 9.13 -25.93 -38.37
C HIS A 326 7.64 -26.01 -37.99
N PRO A 327 6.72 -25.98 -38.98
CA PRO A 327 5.30 -25.90 -38.74
C PRO A 327 4.73 -27.11 -37.98
N ASP A 328 5.29 -28.30 -38.21
CA ASP A 328 4.85 -29.53 -37.53
C ASP A 328 5.11 -29.54 -36.02
N SER A 329 5.94 -28.60 -35.56
CA SER A 329 6.25 -28.43 -34.13
C SER A 329 5.27 -27.56 -33.39
N TRP A 330 4.35 -26.86 -34.07
CA TRP A 330 3.48 -25.86 -33.49
C TRP A 330 2.04 -26.07 -33.92
N ASP A 331 1.07 -25.71 -33.03
CA ASP A 331 -0.33 -25.68 -33.38
C ASP A 331 -0.64 -24.53 -34.35
N SER A 332 -1.74 -24.68 -35.11
CA SER A 332 -2.15 -23.71 -36.14
C SER A 332 -2.42 -22.30 -35.57
N GLU A 333 -2.93 -22.20 -34.34
CA GLU A 333 -3.18 -20.92 -33.67
C GLU A 333 -1.87 -20.21 -33.36
N THR A 334 -0.88 -20.93 -32.83
CA THR A 334 0.48 -20.42 -32.57
C THR A 334 1.15 -19.93 -33.86
N LEU A 335 1.04 -20.68 -34.97
CA LEU A 335 1.62 -20.28 -36.27
C LEU A 335 0.95 -19.03 -36.85
N MET A 336 -0.38 -18.95 -36.73
CA MET A 336 -1.13 -17.78 -37.17
C MET A 336 -0.75 -16.54 -36.37
N ALA A 337 -0.67 -16.66 -35.06
CA ALA A 337 -0.25 -15.58 -34.16
C ALA A 337 1.20 -15.14 -34.44
N ALA A 338 2.13 -16.09 -34.59
CA ALA A 338 3.54 -15.85 -34.92
C ALA A 338 3.68 -15.08 -36.23
N SER A 339 2.97 -15.50 -37.29
CA SER A 339 2.93 -14.79 -38.57
C SER A 339 2.37 -13.36 -38.41
N GLY A 340 1.34 -13.19 -37.59
CA GLY A 340 0.77 -11.88 -37.29
C GLY A 340 1.78 -10.95 -36.59
N TYR A 341 2.51 -11.44 -35.60
CA TYR A 341 3.52 -10.67 -34.88
C TYR A 341 4.76 -10.37 -35.75
N ASP A 342 5.25 -11.30 -36.57
CA ASP A 342 6.35 -11.00 -37.50
C ASP A 342 5.97 -9.89 -38.49
N ARG A 343 4.74 -9.98 -39.04
CA ARG A 343 4.21 -8.93 -39.92
C ARG A 343 4.06 -7.60 -39.21
N TRP A 344 3.62 -7.59 -37.94
CA TRP A 344 3.50 -6.38 -37.15
C TRP A 344 4.86 -5.74 -36.88
N LEU A 345 5.86 -6.52 -36.47
CA LEU A 345 7.24 -6.07 -36.27
C LEU A 345 7.94 -5.63 -37.56
N SER A 346 7.44 -6.05 -38.74
CA SER A 346 7.98 -5.68 -40.04
C SER A 346 7.49 -4.33 -40.54
N LYS A 347 6.46 -3.76 -39.92
CA LYS A 347 5.85 -2.50 -40.39
C LYS A 347 6.64 -1.27 -39.94
N ALA A 348 6.87 -0.33 -40.83
CA ALA A 348 7.47 0.95 -40.49
C ALA A 348 6.58 1.75 -39.53
N SER A 349 5.24 1.63 -39.63
CA SER A 349 4.30 2.26 -38.66
C SER A 349 4.46 1.73 -37.23
N THR A 350 4.78 0.45 -37.05
CA THR A 350 5.08 -0.12 -35.75
C THR A 350 6.38 0.44 -35.16
N CYS A 351 7.43 0.51 -35.98
CA CYS A 351 8.70 1.11 -35.62
C CYS A 351 8.55 2.59 -35.24
N PHE A 352 7.72 3.34 -35.96
CA PHE A 352 7.42 4.73 -35.69
C PHE A 352 6.79 4.94 -34.29
N LEU A 353 5.74 4.16 -33.98
CA LEU A 353 5.08 4.24 -32.68
C LEU A 353 5.99 3.74 -31.54
N MET A 354 6.80 2.69 -31.76
CA MET A 354 7.81 2.26 -30.78
C MET A 354 8.75 3.40 -30.43
N MET A 355 9.36 4.05 -31.42
CA MET A 355 10.31 5.14 -31.19
C MET A 355 9.66 6.36 -30.54
N LEU A 356 8.41 6.67 -30.88
CA LEU A 356 7.67 7.80 -30.29
C LEU A 356 7.43 7.54 -28.80
N TYR A 357 6.93 6.37 -28.43
CA TYR A 357 6.68 6.02 -27.03
C TYR A 357 7.99 5.79 -26.24
N GLU A 358 9.05 5.26 -26.85
CA GLU A 358 10.38 5.23 -26.23
C GLU A 358 10.83 6.62 -25.80
N GLY A 359 10.71 7.63 -26.69
CA GLY A 359 11.06 9.00 -26.34
C GLY A 359 10.19 9.58 -25.22
N ILE A 360 8.88 9.31 -25.22
CA ILE A 360 7.99 9.73 -24.12
C ILE A 360 8.39 9.05 -22.81
N PHE A 361 8.75 7.76 -22.83
CA PHE A 361 9.21 7.03 -21.64
C PHE A 361 10.55 7.54 -21.13
N GLU A 362 11.52 7.84 -21.99
CA GLU A 362 12.80 8.42 -21.61
C GLU A 362 12.61 9.68 -20.75
N GLU A 363 11.64 10.53 -21.11
CA GLU A 363 11.35 11.75 -20.34
C GLU A 363 10.50 11.50 -19.08
N THR A 364 9.63 10.50 -19.10
CA THR A 364 8.68 10.27 -17.99
C THR A 364 9.15 9.24 -16.97
N ASP A 365 10.06 8.31 -17.31
CA ASP A 365 10.52 7.25 -16.39
C ASP A 365 11.29 7.82 -15.19
N ALA A 366 12.10 8.87 -15.39
CA ALA A 366 12.81 9.55 -14.31
C ALA A 366 11.82 10.21 -13.32
N LEU A 367 10.78 10.85 -13.84
CA LEU A 367 9.70 11.42 -13.02
C LEU A 367 8.94 10.30 -12.29
N PHE A 368 8.64 9.20 -12.97
CA PHE A 368 7.92 8.08 -12.37
C PHE A 368 8.70 7.49 -11.18
N GLN A 369 10.00 7.21 -11.34
CA GLN A 369 10.87 6.73 -10.27
C GLN A 369 10.94 7.69 -9.09
N LEU A 370 10.96 9.00 -9.36
CA LEU A 370 10.94 10.02 -8.30
C LEU A 370 9.62 10.00 -7.55
N LEU A 371 8.49 9.88 -8.25
CA LEU A 371 7.14 9.85 -7.67
C LEU A 371 6.82 8.55 -6.90
N GLU A 372 7.55 7.45 -7.15
CA GLU A 372 7.44 6.21 -6.37
C GLU A 372 8.25 6.23 -5.06
N ASN A 373 9.11 7.23 -4.86
CA ASN A 373 9.97 7.29 -3.68
C ASN A 373 9.21 7.77 -2.44
N LYS A 374 9.23 6.98 -1.36
CA LYS A 374 8.57 7.29 -0.07
C LYS A 374 9.06 8.56 0.63
N ALA A 375 10.35 8.85 0.49
CA ALA A 375 11.01 10.00 1.12
C ALA A 375 11.04 11.21 0.19
N MET A 376 10.03 11.37 -0.63
CA MET A 376 9.95 12.36 -1.68
C MET A 376 10.03 13.78 -1.14
N ASP A 377 10.89 14.57 -1.75
CA ASP A 377 10.92 16.02 -1.67
C ASP A 377 9.93 16.60 -2.69
N ILE A 378 8.89 17.26 -2.20
CA ILE A 378 7.81 17.78 -3.03
C ILE A 378 8.30 18.91 -3.94
N GLY A 379 9.16 19.78 -3.45
CA GLY A 379 9.77 20.83 -4.26
C GLY A 379 10.51 20.24 -5.46
N ARG A 380 11.32 19.21 -5.23
CA ARG A 380 12.02 18.48 -6.28
C ARG A 380 11.05 17.80 -7.26
N CYS A 381 9.93 17.26 -6.77
CA CYS A 381 8.91 16.65 -7.64
C CYS A 381 8.21 17.69 -8.50
N CYS A 382 7.82 18.84 -7.96
CA CYS A 382 7.23 19.93 -8.74
C CYS A 382 8.19 20.41 -9.83
N THR A 383 9.48 20.57 -9.51
CA THR A 383 10.52 20.91 -10.49
C THR A 383 10.63 19.84 -11.57
N GLN A 384 10.72 18.56 -11.18
CA GLN A 384 10.84 17.47 -12.15
C GLN A 384 9.59 17.32 -13.04
N ILE A 385 8.38 17.57 -12.50
CA ILE A 385 7.16 17.62 -13.30
C ILE A 385 7.25 18.72 -14.35
N GLN A 386 7.72 19.92 -13.94
CA GLN A 386 7.89 21.04 -14.86
C GLN A 386 8.93 20.73 -15.94
N ASP A 387 10.10 20.21 -15.55
CA ASP A 387 11.17 19.81 -16.47
C ASP A 387 10.70 18.77 -17.48
N THR A 388 9.92 17.78 -17.01
CA THR A 388 9.33 16.75 -17.88
C THR A 388 8.33 17.36 -18.86
N MET A 389 7.49 18.30 -18.42
CA MET A 389 6.56 19.00 -19.30
C MET A 389 7.30 19.78 -20.39
N GLU A 390 8.34 20.52 -20.02
CA GLU A 390 9.18 21.27 -20.97
C GLU A 390 9.92 20.34 -21.94
N ALA A 391 10.37 19.17 -21.47
CA ALA A 391 10.99 18.17 -22.34
C ALA A 391 10.01 17.60 -23.37
N LEU A 392 8.80 17.26 -22.96
CA LEU A 392 7.74 16.81 -23.88
C LEU A 392 7.34 17.90 -24.90
N GLU A 393 7.33 19.17 -24.48
CA GLU A 393 7.08 20.30 -25.38
C GLU A 393 8.24 20.51 -26.38
N ARG A 394 9.50 20.30 -25.96
CA ARG A 394 10.66 20.32 -26.89
C ARG A 394 10.56 19.20 -27.91
N MET A 395 10.17 17.98 -27.51
CA MET A 395 9.94 16.89 -28.45
C MET A 395 8.98 17.29 -29.57
N ASN A 396 7.91 18.04 -29.24
CA ASN A 396 6.94 18.52 -30.22
C ASN A 396 7.58 19.41 -31.31
N LEU A 397 8.64 20.15 -30.96
CA LEU A 397 9.37 20.99 -31.91
C LEU A 397 10.41 20.22 -32.74
N GLU A 398 10.80 19.01 -32.29
CA GLU A 398 11.90 18.23 -32.86
C GLU A 398 11.47 17.14 -33.86
N TYR A 399 10.28 17.23 -34.44
CA TYR A 399 9.77 16.22 -35.38
C TYR A 399 10.77 15.87 -36.48
N HIS A 400 11.48 16.86 -37.03
CA HIS A 400 12.42 16.62 -38.12
C HIS A 400 13.57 15.71 -37.71
N THR A 401 14.15 15.95 -36.52
CA THR A 401 15.22 15.12 -35.94
C THR A 401 14.73 13.73 -35.63
N PHE A 402 13.54 13.60 -35.03
CA PHE A 402 12.88 12.33 -34.79
C PHE A 402 12.66 11.54 -36.09
N HIS A 403 12.12 12.19 -37.12
CA HIS A 403 11.82 11.56 -38.41
C HIS A 403 13.11 11.04 -39.10
N LYS A 404 14.21 11.81 -39.04
CA LYS A 404 15.51 11.38 -39.56
C LYS A 404 16.03 10.12 -38.85
N ARG A 405 15.94 10.08 -37.52
CA ARG A 405 16.31 8.90 -36.71
C ARG A 405 15.42 7.69 -37.05
N PHE A 406 14.12 7.93 -37.25
CA PHE A 406 13.18 6.90 -37.66
C PHE A 406 13.51 6.32 -39.04
N GLU A 407 13.81 7.15 -40.05
CA GLU A 407 14.22 6.69 -41.39
C GLU A 407 15.52 5.85 -41.31
N GLN A 408 16.49 6.26 -40.52
CA GLN A 408 17.71 5.51 -40.28
C GLN A 408 17.43 4.13 -39.64
N LYS A 409 16.59 4.08 -38.59
CA LYS A 409 16.21 2.81 -37.93
C LYS A 409 15.45 1.88 -38.88
N CYS A 410 14.55 2.42 -39.71
CA CYS A 410 13.86 1.65 -40.75
C CYS A 410 14.84 1.07 -41.78
N ALA A 411 15.79 1.85 -42.26
CA ALA A 411 16.81 1.39 -43.19
C ALA A 411 17.67 0.25 -42.58
N THR A 412 18.11 0.41 -41.34
CA THR A 412 18.90 -0.61 -40.61
C THR A 412 18.14 -1.93 -40.44
N LEU A 413 16.83 -1.87 -40.16
CA LEU A 413 15.97 -3.04 -39.95
C LEU A 413 15.34 -3.59 -41.24
N GLY A 414 15.58 -2.94 -42.39
CA GLY A 414 14.99 -3.30 -43.66
C GLY A 414 13.47 -3.19 -43.70
N LEU A 415 12.92 -2.17 -43.00
CA LEU A 415 11.48 -1.94 -42.96
C LEU A 415 11.09 -1.02 -44.08
N THR A 416 10.10 -1.40 -44.88
CA THR A 416 9.61 -0.62 -46.01
C THR A 416 8.11 -0.40 -45.92
N ASP A 417 7.64 0.76 -46.38
CA ASP A 417 6.22 0.98 -46.64
C ASP A 417 5.87 0.35 -47.97
N SER A 418 4.95 -0.57 -47.98
CA SER A 418 4.58 -1.39 -49.16
C SER A 418 3.71 -0.70 -50.21
N LYS A 419 3.85 0.61 -50.45
CA LYS A 419 2.94 1.35 -51.36
C LYS A 419 3.68 2.37 -52.27
N SER A 420 3.06 2.69 -53.44
CA SER A 420 3.55 3.58 -54.49
C SER A 420 3.89 5.01 -54.00
N GLU A 421 4.71 5.77 -54.74
CA GLU A 421 5.22 7.11 -54.40
C GLU A 421 4.16 8.14 -54.00
N THR A 422 2.97 8.13 -54.58
CA THR A 422 1.84 9.00 -54.22
C THR A 422 1.26 8.67 -52.85
N SER A 423 1.33 7.42 -52.44
CA SER A 423 0.91 6.92 -51.11
C SER A 423 1.94 7.24 -50.04
N THR A 424 3.23 7.39 -50.39
CA THR A 424 4.32 7.66 -49.42
C THR A 424 4.19 9.06 -48.81
N ARG A 425 3.78 10.06 -49.56
CA ARG A 425 3.57 11.43 -49.09
C ARG A 425 2.39 11.50 -48.12
N SER A 426 1.28 10.83 -48.44
CA SER A 426 0.10 10.75 -47.54
C SER A 426 0.45 10.03 -46.23
N VAL A 427 1.17 8.91 -46.30
CA VAL A 427 1.61 8.15 -45.11
C VAL A 427 2.57 8.94 -44.20
N ARG A 428 3.43 9.78 -44.81
CA ARG A 428 4.30 10.68 -44.07
C ARG A 428 3.54 11.76 -43.32
N GLU A 429 2.54 12.36 -43.94
CA GLU A 429 1.68 13.37 -43.31
C GLU A 429 0.81 12.74 -42.20
N GLU A 430 0.26 11.54 -42.43
CA GLU A 430 -0.46 10.80 -41.39
C GLU A 430 0.41 10.52 -40.16
N ARG A 431 1.66 10.07 -40.33
CA ARG A 431 2.61 9.86 -39.24
C ARG A 431 2.95 11.15 -38.51
N LYS A 432 3.13 12.22 -39.26
CA LYS A 432 3.38 13.55 -38.70
C LYS A 432 2.22 13.99 -37.82
N GLN A 433 1.00 13.79 -38.29
CA GLN A 433 -0.20 14.09 -37.51
C GLN A 433 -0.29 13.23 -36.25
N VAL A 434 -0.07 11.92 -36.36
CA VAL A 434 -0.05 11.00 -35.19
C VAL A 434 1.01 11.42 -34.18
N TYR A 435 2.19 11.85 -34.61
CA TYR A 435 3.24 12.35 -33.74
C TYR A 435 2.77 13.52 -32.87
N TYR A 436 2.20 14.53 -33.51
CA TYR A 436 1.70 15.71 -32.83
C TYR A 436 0.48 15.40 -31.96
N ASP A 437 -0.48 14.63 -32.46
CA ASP A 437 -1.69 14.28 -31.73
C ASP A 437 -1.35 13.52 -30.42
N VAL A 438 -0.36 12.62 -30.45
CA VAL A 438 0.07 11.89 -29.25
C VAL A 438 0.77 12.82 -28.26
N LEU A 439 1.73 13.64 -28.71
CA LEU A 439 2.47 14.55 -27.83
C LEU A 439 1.57 15.65 -27.26
N ASP A 440 0.71 16.24 -28.08
CA ASP A 440 -0.26 17.25 -27.64
C ASP A 440 -1.22 16.68 -26.60
N ASN A 441 -1.69 15.44 -26.79
CA ASN A 441 -2.54 14.78 -25.82
C ASN A 441 -1.78 14.50 -24.50
N VAL A 442 -0.56 13.96 -24.56
CA VAL A 442 0.28 13.72 -23.36
C VAL A 442 0.52 15.04 -22.62
N THR A 443 0.94 16.08 -23.32
CA THR A 443 1.21 17.40 -22.74
C THR A 443 -0.06 18.04 -22.16
N PHE A 444 -1.18 17.97 -22.85
CA PHE A 444 -2.47 18.45 -22.36
C PHE A 444 -2.89 17.71 -21.08
N GLN A 445 -2.78 16.39 -21.06
CA GLN A 445 -3.09 15.59 -19.88
C GLN A 445 -2.13 15.92 -18.72
N MET A 446 -0.82 16.11 -18.99
CA MET A 446 0.15 16.56 -17.98
C MET A 446 -0.28 17.89 -17.38
N ARG A 447 -0.50 18.90 -18.21
CA ARG A 447 -0.95 20.22 -17.75
C ARG A 447 -2.27 20.15 -16.98
N SER A 448 -3.25 19.36 -17.43
CA SER A 448 -4.56 19.29 -16.77
C SER A 448 -4.50 18.63 -15.38
N ARG A 449 -3.60 17.68 -15.18
CA ARG A 449 -3.49 16.91 -13.93
C ARG A 449 -2.48 17.47 -12.94
N PHE A 450 -1.48 18.20 -13.42
CA PHE A 450 -0.38 18.74 -12.61
C PHE A 450 -0.31 20.29 -12.61
N HIS A 451 -1.40 20.99 -12.95
CA HIS A 451 -1.38 22.44 -13.20
C HIS A 451 -1.64 23.33 -11.98
N ARG A 452 -2.07 22.78 -10.86
CA ARG A 452 -2.46 23.58 -9.68
C ARG A 452 -1.78 23.08 -8.41
N PHE A 453 -0.59 23.63 -8.17
CA PHE A 453 0.13 23.40 -6.92
C PHE A 453 0.00 24.57 -5.91
N ASP A 454 -0.77 25.63 -6.24
CA ASP A 454 -0.92 26.81 -5.40
C ASP A 454 -1.40 26.48 -3.99
N HIS A 455 -2.32 25.51 -3.88
CA HIS A 455 -2.80 25.02 -2.59
C HIS A 455 -1.76 24.20 -1.81
N LEU A 456 -0.65 23.82 -2.43
CA LEU A 456 0.49 23.12 -1.85
C LEU A 456 1.67 24.07 -1.64
N ALA A 457 1.53 25.37 -1.90
CA ALA A 457 2.65 26.32 -1.79
C ALA A 457 3.27 26.37 -0.39
N PHE A 458 2.53 25.99 0.67
CA PHE A 458 3.07 25.87 2.03
C PHE A 458 4.15 24.79 2.19
N PHE A 459 4.26 23.83 1.26
CA PHE A 459 5.36 22.87 1.28
C PHE A 459 6.71 23.55 1.08
N ASP A 460 6.76 24.60 0.29
CA ASP A 460 7.97 25.41 0.07
C ASP A 460 8.53 26.01 1.36
N LEU A 461 7.68 26.27 2.35
CA LEU A 461 8.10 26.82 3.64
C LEU A 461 9.06 25.90 4.40
N VAL A 462 9.08 24.61 4.10
CA VAL A 462 9.99 23.63 4.71
C VAL A 462 10.91 22.96 3.69
N ASP A 463 10.95 23.47 2.46
CA ASP A 463 11.92 23.08 1.44
C ASP A 463 13.30 23.66 1.78
N CYS A 464 14.18 22.82 2.32
CA CYS A 464 15.51 23.23 2.77
C CYS A 464 16.37 23.86 1.66
N SER A 465 16.10 23.56 0.38
CA SER A 465 16.82 24.13 -0.75
C SER A 465 16.52 25.62 -0.94
N LYS A 466 15.35 26.09 -0.50
CA LYS A 466 14.86 27.47 -0.61
C LYS A 466 15.16 28.34 0.61
N PHE A 467 15.73 27.78 1.68
CA PHE A 467 15.96 28.49 2.95
C PHE A 467 16.84 29.73 2.82
N GLU A 468 17.85 29.71 1.96
CA GLU A 468 18.71 30.87 1.74
C GLU A 468 17.95 32.03 1.08
N GLN A 469 17.17 31.74 0.05
CA GLN A 469 16.30 32.71 -0.61
C GLN A 469 15.24 33.24 0.37
N MET A 470 14.57 32.33 1.10
CA MET A 470 13.54 32.68 2.08
C MET A 470 14.05 33.48 3.27
N SER A 471 15.35 33.33 3.62
CA SER A 471 15.99 34.15 4.66
C SER A 471 16.19 35.61 4.25
N GLN A 472 16.31 35.87 2.95
CA GLN A 472 16.47 37.21 2.40
C GLN A 472 15.11 37.85 2.07
N ASN A 473 14.19 37.09 1.56
CA ASN A 473 12.85 37.53 1.16
C ASN A 473 11.79 36.49 1.52
N PHE A 474 11.10 36.73 2.63
CA PHE A 474 10.04 35.82 3.08
C PHE A 474 8.76 36.03 2.25
N GLU A 475 8.27 34.98 1.64
CA GLU A 475 7.09 35.01 0.79
C GLU A 475 5.79 34.76 1.62
N ASP A 476 5.17 35.83 2.11
CA ASP A 476 3.92 35.74 2.91
C ASP A 476 2.77 35.03 2.17
N ALA A 477 2.73 35.07 0.86
CA ALA A 477 1.74 34.35 0.05
C ALA A 477 1.77 32.83 0.28
N LYS A 478 2.95 32.25 0.53
CA LYS A 478 3.09 30.84 0.85
C LYS A 478 2.52 30.51 2.23
N LEU A 479 2.61 31.41 3.19
CA LEU A 479 1.97 31.25 4.49
C LEU A 479 0.44 31.29 4.37
N GLN A 480 -0.10 32.10 3.45
CA GLN A 480 -1.54 32.18 3.20
C GLN A 480 -2.12 30.85 2.67
N SER A 481 -1.32 30.03 1.95
CA SER A 481 -1.79 28.73 1.49
C SER A 481 -2.12 27.75 2.63
N LEU A 482 -1.67 28.02 3.87
CA LEU A 482 -2.03 27.29 5.09
C LEU A 482 -3.41 27.64 5.67
N PHE A 483 -4.16 28.59 5.11
CA PHE A 483 -5.45 29.00 5.71
C PHE A 483 -6.44 27.86 5.91
N LYS A 484 -6.41 26.84 5.05
CA LYS A 484 -7.20 25.63 5.24
C LYS A 484 -6.91 24.92 6.56
N TYR A 485 -5.69 25.02 7.05
CA TYR A 485 -5.19 24.39 8.28
C TYR A 485 -5.02 25.39 9.43
N ALA A 486 -5.54 26.64 9.29
CA ALA A 486 -5.31 27.73 10.24
C ALA A 486 -5.69 27.37 11.68
N ARG A 487 -6.71 26.52 11.90
CA ARG A 487 -7.10 26.08 13.26
C ARG A 487 -5.99 25.32 14.00
N PHE A 488 -5.01 24.75 13.29
CA PHE A 488 -3.95 23.99 13.90
C PHE A 488 -2.70 24.82 14.22
N PHE A 489 -2.57 26.04 13.67
CA PHE A 489 -1.35 26.84 13.70
C PHE A 489 -1.54 28.22 14.32
N ASP A 490 -0.56 28.63 15.12
CA ASP A 490 -0.31 30.05 15.37
C ASP A 490 0.59 30.59 14.23
N LEU A 491 -0.01 31.26 13.24
CA LEU A 491 0.69 31.72 12.04
C LEU A 491 1.76 32.78 12.36
N VAL A 492 1.58 33.59 13.41
CA VAL A 492 2.57 34.59 13.82
C VAL A 492 3.81 33.89 14.37
N ARG A 493 3.60 32.92 15.25
CA ARG A 493 4.66 32.10 15.81
C ARG A 493 5.34 31.27 14.73
N LEU A 494 4.55 30.66 13.81
CA LEU A 494 5.09 29.89 12.70
C LEU A 494 6.05 30.71 11.84
N LYS A 495 5.68 31.96 11.50
CA LYS A 495 6.57 32.84 10.74
C LYS A 495 7.88 33.09 11.49
N ALA A 496 7.82 33.33 12.81
CA ALA A 496 9.01 33.53 13.62
C ALA A 496 9.91 32.28 13.69
N ASP A 497 9.29 31.10 13.89
CA ASP A 497 10.01 29.82 13.90
C ASP A 497 10.72 29.57 12.57
N LEU A 498 10.03 29.81 11.44
CA LEU A 498 10.59 29.63 10.08
C LEU A 498 11.76 30.59 9.81
N LEU A 499 11.62 31.88 10.14
CA LEU A 499 12.69 32.85 9.99
C LEU A 499 13.93 32.45 10.80
N GLY A 500 13.75 31.95 12.02
CA GLY A 500 14.82 31.40 12.85
C GLY A 500 15.53 30.20 12.18
N LEU A 501 14.78 29.30 11.58
CA LEU A 501 15.35 28.16 10.85
C LEU A 501 16.09 28.58 9.59
N TYR A 502 15.52 29.49 8.79
CA TYR A 502 16.15 30.02 7.56
C TYR A 502 17.47 30.76 7.84
N GLY A 503 17.54 31.52 8.95
CA GLY A 503 18.74 32.22 9.36
C GLY A 503 19.89 31.32 9.82
N SER A 504 19.59 30.07 10.21
CA SER A 504 20.54 29.12 10.76
C SER A 504 21.42 28.48 9.68
N LYS A 505 22.72 28.87 9.62
CA LYS A 505 23.71 28.24 8.73
C LYS A 505 23.84 26.72 8.97
N THR A 506 23.72 26.28 10.23
CA THR A 506 23.82 24.87 10.60
C THR A 506 22.67 24.07 9.98
N VAL A 507 21.44 24.58 10.05
CA VAL A 507 20.25 23.93 9.45
C VAL A 507 20.42 23.83 7.93
N ARG A 508 20.79 24.93 7.26
CA ARG A 508 20.97 24.95 5.80
C ARG A 508 22.05 23.99 5.30
N ASN A 509 23.12 23.78 6.09
CA ASN A 509 24.21 22.89 5.72
C ASN A 509 23.88 21.40 5.98
N GLN A 510 23.17 21.10 7.06
CA GLN A 510 22.95 19.72 7.52
C GLN A 510 21.61 19.12 7.05
N CYS A 511 20.61 19.96 6.77
CA CYS A 511 19.29 19.51 6.37
C CYS A 511 19.06 19.74 4.88
N LYS A 512 18.71 18.68 4.14
CA LYS A 512 18.44 18.73 2.69
C LYS A 512 17.00 18.35 2.34
N SER A 513 16.22 17.90 3.33
CA SER A 513 14.82 17.53 3.15
C SER A 513 14.00 17.77 4.42
N PRO A 514 12.68 17.92 4.33
CA PRO A 514 11.79 18.06 5.49
C PRO A 514 11.96 16.94 6.52
N GLY A 515 12.15 15.69 6.07
CA GLY A 515 12.40 14.56 6.97
C GLY A 515 13.72 14.64 7.73
N GLN A 516 14.80 15.11 7.07
CA GLN A 516 16.09 15.35 7.74
C GLN A 516 15.98 16.51 8.72
N LEU A 517 15.25 17.57 8.36
CA LEU A 517 15.01 18.71 9.25
C LEU A 517 14.25 18.27 10.51
N LEU A 518 13.20 17.49 10.38
CA LEU A 518 12.45 16.99 11.54
C LEU A 518 13.31 16.12 12.46
N ARG A 519 14.13 15.22 11.90
CA ARG A 519 15.09 14.42 12.68
C ARG A 519 16.09 15.31 13.41
N PHE A 520 16.68 16.28 12.70
CA PHE A 520 17.62 17.24 13.28
C PHE A 520 17.00 17.99 14.45
N LEU A 521 15.78 18.52 14.32
CA LEU A 521 15.09 19.21 15.40
C LEU A 521 14.84 18.31 16.60
N THR A 522 14.52 17.05 16.35
CA THR A 522 14.29 16.04 17.41
C THR A 522 15.57 15.68 18.12
N ASP A 523 16.63 15.36 17.38
CA ASP A 523 17.93 14.93 17.93
C ASP A 523 18.62 16.06 18.73
N LYS A 524 18.41 17.31 18.33
CA LYS A 524 18.90 18.49 19.03
C LYS A 524 17.95 19.03 20.11
N ALA A 525 16.84 18.34 20.38
CA ALA A 525 15.81 18.77 21.34
C ALA A 525 15.24 20.17 21.05
N LEU A 526 15.19 20.59 19.77
CA LEU A 526 14.70 21.90 19.34
C LEU A 526 13.18 21.94 19.08
N VAL A 527 12.48 20.83 19.18
CA VAL A 527 11.03 20.70 18.94
C VAL A 527 10.22 21.73 19.75
N GLN A 528 10.60 21.98 21.00
CA GLN A 528 9.94 22.96 21.87
C GLN A 528 10.34 24.42 21.55
N THR A 529 11.47 24.61 20.90
CA THR A 529 11.98 25.93 20.51
C THR A 529 11.24 26.47 19.29
N VAL A 530 10.95 25.59 18.31
CA VAL A 530 10.25 25.89 17.05
C VAL A 530 9.01 24.99 16.88
N PRO A 531 8.01 25.10 17.78
CA PRO A 531 6.91 24.15 17.84
C PRO A 531 6.00 24.22 16.61
N GLU A 532 5.75 25.42 16.08
CA GLU A 532 4.86 25.58 14.93
C GLU A 532 5.53 25.11 13.63
N ALA A 533 6.82 25.37 13.45
CA ALA A 533 7.58 24.82 12.32
C ALA A 533 7.66 23.28 12.42
N THR A 534 7.79 22.73 13.62
CA THR A 534 7.73 21.27 13.83
C THR A 534 6.36 20.71 13.46
N LYS A 535 5.26 21.36 13.84
CA LYS A 535 3.91 20.97 13.41
C LYS A 535 3.75 21.03 11.89
N LEU A 536 4.30 22.08 11.26
CA LEU A 536 4.28 22.19 9.78
C LEU A 536 5.03 21.03 9.12
N LEU A 537 6.17 20.63 9.64
CA LEU A 537 6.91 19.46 9.16
C LEU A 537 6.08 18.18 9.30
N HIS A 538 5.38 18.01 10.43
CA HIS A 538 4.45 16.88 10.59
C HIS A 538 3.32 16.92 9.57
N LEU A 539 2.71 18.07 9.30
CA LEU A 539 1.66 18.23 8.30
C LEU A 539 2.18 17.83 6.90
N VAL A 540 3.30 18.45 6.48
CA VAL A 540 3.89 18.24 5.14
C VAL A 540 4.25 16.77 4.92
N LEU A 541 4.86 16.11 5.89
CA LEU A 541 5.25 14.71 5.80
C LEU A 541 4.07 13.73 5.89
N THR A 542 2.95 14.17 6.48
CA THR A 542 1.73 13.36 6.60
C THR A 542 0.94 13.35 5.29
N VAL A 543 0.91 14.44 4.52
CA VAL A 543 0.14 14.53 3.27
C VAL A 543 0.70 13.53 2.23
N PRO A 544 -0.12 12.57 1.73
CA PRO A 544 0.33 11.58 0.78
C PRO A 544 0.25 12.12 -0.65
N LEU A 545 1.38 12.37 -1.27
CA LEU A 545 1.47 12.77 -2.69
C LEU A 545 2.09 11.68 -3.58
N THR A 546 2.54 10.58 -2.97
CA THR A 546 3.16 9.45 -3.66
C THR A 546 2.36 8.17 -3.46
N ALA A 547 2.58 7.22 -4.37
CA ALA A 547 2.18 5.84 -4.15
C ALA A 547 2.82 5.33 -2.86
N THR A 548 2.04 4.66 -2.04
CA THR A 548 2.54 4.12 -0.80
C THR A 548 2.81 2.64 -0.96
N GLU A 549 3.99 2.22 -0.49
CA GLU A 549 4.35 0.80 -0.50
C GLU A 549 3.34 -0.04 0.30
N SER A 550 2.68 0.56 1.30
CA SER A 550 1.66 -0.13 2.09
C SER A 550 0.39 -0.40 1.28
N ALA A 551 -0.04 0.51 0.37
CA ALA A 551 -1.15 0.26 -0.53
C ALA A 551 -0.82 -0.86 -1.52
N GLU A 552 0.36 -0.80 -2.16
CA GLU A 552 0.81 -1.86 -3.07
C GLU A 552 1.00 -3.20 -2.35
N ARG A 553 1.54 -3.20 -1.13
CA ARG A 553 1.68 -4.40 -0.31
C ARG A 553 0.31 -4.96 0.07
N SER A 554 -0.65 -4.13 0.46
CA SER A 554 -1.99 -4.59 0.85
C SER A 554 -2.70 -5.29 -0.31
N THR A 555 -2.68 -4.69 -1.51
CA THR A 555 -3.25 -5.27 -2.73
C THR A 555 -2.54 -6.57 -3.13
N SER A 556 -1.21 -6.58 -3.12
CA SER A 556 -0.41 -7.76 -3.43
C SER A 556 -0.64 -8.89 -2.41
N THR A 557 -0.70 -8.56 -1.11
CA THR A 557 -1.00 -9.50 -0.03
C THR A 557 -2.42 -10.03 -0.17
N LEU A 558 -3.41 -9.16 -0.44
CA LEU A 558 -4.79 -9.58 -0.66
C LEU A 558 -4.91 -10.60 -1.80
N ASN A 559 -4.29 -10.32 -2.95
CA ASN A 559 -4.30 -11.23 -4.09
C ASN A 559 -3.64 -12.58 -3.77
N ARG A 560 -2.54 -12.59 -3.00
CA ARG A 560 -1.90 -13.84 -2.56
C ARG A 560 -2.75 -14.60 -1.56
N LEU A 561 -3.27 -13.92 -0.55
CA LEU A 561 -4.15 -14.55 0.45
C LEU A 561 -5.40 -15.13 -0.19
N GLN A 562 -6.02 -14.43 -1.14
CA GLN A 562 -7.23 -14.91 -1.82
C GLN A 562 -6.96 -16.08 -2.76
N ALA A 563 -5.82 -16.10 -3.46
CA ALA A 563 -5.42 -17.26 -4.28
C ALA A 563 -5.33 -18.55 -3.43
N PHE A 564 -5.04 -18.42 -2.13
CA PHE A 564 -4.96 -19.54 -1.19
C PHE A 564 -6.27 -19.85 -0.46
N PHE A 565 -7.09 -18.84 -0.16
CA PHE A 565 -8.31 -19.01 0.67
C PHE A 565 -9.57 -19.42 -0.09
N ARG A 566 -9.48 -19.86 -1.34
CA ARG A 566 -10.59 -20.32 -2.18
C ARG A 566 -11.88 -20.60 -1.38
N ASN A 567 -12.73 -19.58 -1.24
CA ASN A 567 -14.16 -19.64 -0.83
C ASN A 567 -14.53 -20.13 0.59
N ARG A 568 -13.62 -20.27 1.55
CA ARG A 568 -13.95 -20.86 2.88
C ARG A 568 -13.65 -19.98 4.09
N THR A 569 -13.03 -18.81 3.92
CA THR A 569 -12.71 -17.91 5.04
C THR A 569 -13.68 -16.74 5.01
N ASP A 570 -14.23 -16.37 6.18
CA ASP A 570 -15.05 -15.16 6.30
C ASP A 570 -14.20 -13.90 6.15
N GLN A 571 -14.86 -12.80 5.81
CA GLN A 571 -14.25 -11.49 5.55
C GLN A 571 -13.40 -10.99 6.72
N GLU A 572 -13.86 -11.15 7.95
CA GLU A 572 -13.14 -10.68 9.15
C GLU A 572 -11.81 -11.39 9.33
N SER A 573 -11.80 -12.72 9.21
CA SER A 573 -10.57 -13.52 9.30
C SER A 573 -9.57 -13.20 8.17
N GLN A 574 -10.06 -12.90 6.96
CA GLN A 574 -9.20 -12.47 5.85
C GLN A 574 -8.56 -11.11 6.14
N SER A 575 -9.34 -10.15 6.63
CA SER A 575 -8.84 -8.82 7.01
C SER A 575 -7.82 -8.92 8.15
N ALA A 576 -8.07 -9.77 9.15
CA ALA A 576 -7.13 -10.00 10.25
C ALA A 576 -5.80 -10.61 9.78
N LEU A 577 -5.83 -11.61 8.90
CA LEU A 577 -4.63 -12.19 8.29
C LEU A 577 -3.84 -11.17 7.47
N ALA A 578 -4.54 -10.34 6.69
CA ALA A 578 -3.91 -9.26 5.94
C ALA A 578 -3.21 -8.26 6.86
N ILE A 579 -3.83 -7.87 7.98
CA ILE A 579 -3.20 -7.01 8.98
C ILE A 579 -1.90 -7.63 9.51
N ILE A 580 -1.90 -8.91 9.85
CA ILE A 580 -0.70 -9.60 10.36
C ILE A 580 0.41 -9.64 9.31
N SER A 581 0.06 -9.87 8.04
CA SER A 581 1.01 -9.94 6.93
C SER A 581 1.57 -8.56 6.55
N VAL A 582 0.70 -7.56 6.36
CA VAL A 582 1.12 -6.21 5.95
C VAL A 582 1.90 -5.52 7.06
N GLU A 583 1.44 -5.64 8.32
CA GLU A 583 2.07 -5.05 9.52
C GLU A 583 3.17 -5.94 10.12
N LYS A 584 3.83 -6.78 9.31
CA LYS A 584 4.84 -7.76 9.77
C LYS A 584 6.00 -7.13 10.55
N GLU A 585 6.42 -5.92 10.19
CA GLU A 585 7.49 -5.21 10.89
C GLU A 585 7.05 -4.75 12.28
N ARG A 586 5.81 -4.28 12.40
CA ARG A 586 5.18 -3.94 13.68
C ARG A 586 5.03 -5.18 14.55
N LEU A 587 4.57 -6.29 13.97
CA LEU A 587 4.46 -7.58 14.67
C LEU A 587 5.82 -8.04 15.21
N VAL A 588 6.90 -7.91 14.44
CA VAL A 588 8.26 -8.26 14.91
C VAL A 588 8.64 -7.42 16.13
N LYS A 589 8.46 -6.08 16.06
CA LYS A 589 8.73 -5.18 17.20
C LYS A 589 7.90 -5.50 18.44
N LEU A 590 6.61 -5.85 18.25
CA LEU A 590 5.75 -6.27 19.36
C LEU A 590 6.22 -7.60 19.97
N LYS A 591 6.68 -8.55 19.17
CA LYS A 591 7.22 -9.82 19.64
C LYS A 591 8.55 -9.69 20.39
N GLU A 592 9.33 -8.64 20.14
CA GLU A 592 10.55 -8.34 20.92
C GLU A 592 10.22 -8.08 22.41
N GLN A 593 9.02 -7.60 22.72
CA GLN A 593 8.51 -7.42 24.08
C GLN A 593 8.13 -8.76 24.77
N LYS A 594 8.38 -9.90 24.12
CA LYS A 594 8.19 -11.28 24.59
C LYS A 594 6.91 -11.48 25.42
N GLU A 595 7.05 -11.56 26.77
CA GLU A 595 5.95 -11.88 27.67
C GLU A 595 4.76 -10.93 27.57
N ASP A 596 4.96 -9.63 27.34
CA ASP A 596 3.87 -8.65 27.20
C ASP A 596 3.04 -8.92 25.95
N PHE A 597 3.67 -9.20 24.81
CA PHE A 597 2.97 -9.52 23.57
C PHE A 597 2.04 -10.74 23.76
N TYR A 598 2.59 -11.87 24.24
CA TYR A 598 1.80 -13.08 24.41
C TYR A 598 0.70 -12.92 25.47
N LYS A 599 0.96 -12.17 26.53
CA LYS A 599 -0.03 -11.83 27.54
C LYS A 599 -1.20 -11.04 26.91
N ARG A 600 -0.92 -10.00 26.16
CA ARG A 600 -1.94 -9.18 25.47
C ARG A 600 -2.77 -10.00 24.48
N VAL A 601 -2.12 -10.84 23.66
CA VAL A 601 -2.84 -11.74 22.74
C VAL A 601 -3.73 -12.71 23.49
N THR A 602 -3.22 -13.32 24.57
CA THR A 602 -4.01 -14.24 25.42
C THR A 602 -5.20 -13.52 26.04
N GLU A 603 -5.04 -12.30 26.55
CA GLU A 603 -6.14 -11.52 27.13
C GLU A 603 -7.23 -11.22 26.09
N LYS A 604 -6.84 -10.86 24.86
CA LYS A 604 -7.79 -10.65 23.75
C LYS A 604 -8.53 -11.94 23.37
N PHE A 605 -7.80 -13.02 23.20
CA PHE A 605 -8.35 -14.33 22.89
C PHE A 605 -9.39 -14.81 23.91
N VAL A 606 -9.13 -14.54 25.18
CA VAL A 606 -10.00 -14.87 26.31
C VAL A 606 -11.29 -14.05 26.31
N GLN A 607 -11.21 -12.78 25.91
CA GLN A 607 -12.36 -11.86 25.88
C GLN A 607 -13.38 -12.22 24.79
N MET A 608 -12.97 -12.94 23.74
CA MET A 608 -13.82 -13.29 22.61
C MET A 608 -14.91 -14.30 22.97
N GLU A 609 -14.63 -15.27 23.88
CA GLU A 609 -15.60 -16.23 24.37
C GLU A 609 -15.25 -16.87 25.71
N ARG A 610 -16.28 -17.20 26.53
CA ARG A 610 -16.11 -18.10 27.67
C ARG A 610 -15.88 -19.54 27.17
N ARG A 611 -14.72 -20.11 27.50
CA ARG A 611 -14.34 -21.49 27.18
C ARG A 611 -14.23 -22.27 28.47
N PRO A 612 -15.30 -23.00 28.87
CA PRO A 612 -15.35 -23.69 30.16
C PRO A 612 -14.25 -24.75 30.31
N ASP A 613 -13.84 -25.34 29.18
CA ASP A 613 -12.83 -26.42 29.20
C ASP A 613 -11.39 -25.93 29.16
N PHE A 614 -11.18 -24.61 29.00
CA PHE A 614 -9.85 -24.02 28.93
C PHE A 614 -9.62 -23.01 30.06
N VAL A 615 -8.90 -23.45 31.08
CA VAL A 615 -8.59 -22.64 32.27
C VAL A 615 -7.36 -21.75 31.97
N TYR A 616 -7.51 -20.42 32.04
CA TYR A 616 -6.48 -19.43 31.71
C TYR A 616 -6.41 -18.24 32.70
N MET A 617 -7.32 -18.18 33.70
CA MET A 617 -7.34 -17.22 34.81
C MET A 617 -7.27 -17.93 36.13
#